data_258a9fc7bc9edd7ebe4c1bab4a59ff09
#
_entry.id   258a9fc7bc9edd7ebe4c1bab4a59ff09
#
_cell.length_a   1.000
_cell.length_b   1.000
_cell.length_c   1.000
_cell.angle_alpha   90.00
_cell.angle_beta   90.00
_cell.angle_gamma   90.00
#
_symmetry.space_group_name_H-M   'P 1'
#
loop_
_entity.id
_entity.type
_entity.pdbx_description
1 polymer ?
#
loop_
_entity_poly.entity_id
_entity_poly.type
_entity_poly.pdbx_seq_one_letter_code
_entity_poly.pdbx_strand_id
1 'polypeptide(L)'
;MKLNKLIAIATISLLSGGISMAQKALNLEDIVAGNVIQTKGIGSMTWLKDGERYSRLENNKQTGGTDIVAYQAKDNSREVIIPSSLLTDKSTGKPIPARSISWSADNEKVLIYNNTQRVWRYDTRGDYWVLNLKDGALRQLGKGMPESSMMFAKFSPDGTRVAYVSNNNIYVEDIDSGKITQLTKDGSDTIVNGTFDWVYEEEFSCRDGFRWSPDGKHIAYWQSDTKGTGVFDIINNVDSIYAKVIHFLVSYTHLTLPTIR
;
A
#
# COMPACT_ATOMS: atom_id res chain seq x y z
N MET A 1 60.32 -36.06 -29.41
CA MET A 1 59.06 -36.38 -28.73
C MET A 1 58.90 -35.74 -27.32
N LYS A 2 59.94 -35.19 -26.69
CA LYS A 2 59.83 -34.57 -25.35
C LYS A 2 59.49 -33.07 -25.35
N LEU A 3 59.82 -32.34 -26.43
CA LEU A 3 59.60 -30.90 -26.53
C LEU A 3 58.12 -30.54 -26.71
N ASN A 4 57.40 -31.30 -27.52
CA ASN A 4 55.98 -31.07 -27.77
C ASN A 4 55.06 -31.32 -26.57
N LYS A 5 55.49 -32.19 -25.61
CA LYS A 5 54.74 -32.43 -24.38
C LYS A 5 54.92 -31.27 -23.36
N LEU A 6 56.05 -30.63 -23.35
CA LEU A 6 56.34 -29.47 -22.50
C LEU A 6 55.57 -28.24 -22.97
N ILE A 7 55.44 -28.04 -24.28
CA ILE A 7 54.66 -26.93 -24.85
C ILE A 7 53.14 -27.14 -24.59
N ALA A 8 52.61 -28.36 -24.69
CA ALA A 8 51.22 -28.67 -24.39
C ALA A 8 50.89 -28.44 -22.92
N ILE A 9 51.80 -28.77 -21.99
CA ILE A 9 51.61 -28.55 -20.55
C ILE A 9 51.64 -27.05 -20.22
N ALA A 10 52.55 -26.28 -20.85
CA ALA A 10 52.64 -24.83 -20.67
C ALA A 10 51.36 -24.11 -21.23
N THR A 11 50.80 -24.61 -22.33
CA THR A 11 49.61 -24.02 -22.93
C THR A 11 48.35 -24.33 -22.10
N ILE A 12 48.27 -25.52 -21.49
CA ILE A 12 47.16 -25.87 -20.59
C ILE A 12 47.23 -25.06 -19.28
N SER A 13 48.46 -24.80 -18.76
CA SER A 13 48.65 -23.97 -17.56
C SER A 13 48.33 -22.49 -17.79
N LEU A 14 48.43 -22.00 -19.04
CA LEU A 14 48.02 -20.63 -19.42
C LEU A 14 46.54 -20.49 -19.66
N LEU A 15 45.85 -21.58 -20.03
CA LEU A 15 44.39 -21.57 -20.22
C LEU A 15 43.60 -21.83 -18.91
N SER A 16 44.26 -22.34 -17.88
CA SER A 16 43.72 -22.52 -16.53
C SER A 16 43.88 -21.31 -15.62
N GLY A 17 44.39 -20.19 -16.13
CA GLY A 17 44.30 -18.90 -15.48
C GLY A 17 42.81 -18.53 -15.46
N GLY A 18 42.07 -19.14 -14.53
CA GLY A 18 40.70 -18.84 -14.28
C GLY A 18 40.59 -17.32 -14.13
N ILE A 19 39.64 -16.74 -14.81
CA ILE A 19 39.19 -15.37 -14.54
C ILE A 19 38.82 -15.35 -13.07
N SER A 20 39.79 -15.06 -12.21
CA SER A 20 39.50 -14.72 -10.83
C SER A 20 38.75 -13.43 -10.89
N MET A 21 37.41 -13.54 -10.93
CA MET A 21 36.55 -12.41 -10.67
C MET A 21 36.96 -11.94 -9.28
N ALA A 22 37.76 -10.89 -9.22
CA ALA A 22 38.12 -10.27 -7.96
C ALA A 22 36.78 -9.88 -7.27
N GLN A 23 36.37 -10.67 -6.29
CA GLN A 23 35.27 -10.31 -5.43
C GLN A 23 35.71 -9.04 -4.72
N LYS A 24 35.01 -7.94 -5.02
CA LYS A 24 35.20 -6.69 -4.28
C LYS A 24 34.91 -6.98 -2.82
N ALA A 25 35.92 -6.80 -1.97
CA ALA A 25 35.73 -6.87 -0.53
C ALA A 25 34.69 -5.76 -0.13
N LEU A 26 33.64 -6.17 0.56
CA LEU A 26 32.66 -5.22 1.08
C LEU A 26 33.30 -4.40 2.20
N ASN A 27 33.19 -3.09 2.11
CA ASN A 27 33.55 -2.18 3.19
C ASN A 27 32.29 -1.68 3.92
N LEU A 28 32.48 -0.96 5.01
CA LEU A 28 31.37 -0.46 5.82
C LEU A 28 30.49 0.50 5.03
N GLU A 29 31.06 1.34 4.19
CA GLU A 29 30.36 2.29 3.36
C GLU A 29 29.47 1.58 2.32
N ASP A 30 29.97 0.50 1.71
CA ASP A 30 29.19 -0.30 0.75
C ASP A 30 27.93 -0.91 1.41
N ILE A 31 28.02 -1.28 2.69
CA ILE A 31 26.93 -1.89 3.46
C ILE A 31 25.97 -0.83 3.97
N VAL A 32 26.48 0.23 4.61
CA VAL A 32 25.65 1.25 5.28
C VAL A 32 25.01 2.22 4.30
N ALA A 33 25.72 2.62 3.24
CA ALA A 33 25.17 3.49 2.21
C ALA A 33 24.10 2.82 1.33
N GLY A 34 23.92 1.49 1.43
CA GLY A 34 22.84 0.74 0.80
C GLY A 34 22.85 0.69 -0.73
N ASN A 35 23.94 1.17 -1.38
CA ASN A 35 24.00 1.31 -2.83
C ASN A 35 24.60 0.11 -3.56
N VAL A 36 25.34 -0.76 -2.86
CA VAL A 36 26.12 -1.86 -3.48
C VAL A 36 25.35 -3.18 -3.45
N ILE A 37 24.56 -3.41 -2.41
CA ILE A 37 23.74 -4.61 -2.27
C ILE A 37 22.28 -4.21 -2.33
N GLN A 38 21.71 -4.24 -3.53
CA GLN A 38 20.28 -4.03 -3.72
C GLN A 38 19.62 -5.37 -4.04
N THR A 39 18.71 -5.80 -3.18
CA THR A 39 17.85 -6.93 -3.47
C THR A 39 16.74 -6.49 -4.44
N LYS A 40 16.56 -7.23 -5.52
CA LYS A 40 15.38 -7.05 -6.39
C LYS A 40 14.20 -7.72 -5.71
N GLY A 41 13.40 -6.94 -5.00
CA GLY A 41 12.11 -7.42 -4.48
C GLY A 41 11.10 -7.62 -5.62
N ILE A 42 10.20 -8.57 -5.44
CA ILE A 42 9.09 -8.80 -6.39
C ILE A 42 8.10 -7.63 -6.32
N GLY A 43 8.05 -6.89 -5.21
CA GLY A 43 7.05 -5.84 -4.95
C GLY A 43 5.68 -6.42 -4.60
N SER A 44 4.70 -5.54 -4.44
CA SER A 44 3.32 -5.96 -4.20
C SER A 44 2.71 -6.57 -5.45
N MET A 45 2.04 -7.70 -5.30
CA MET A 45 1.29 -8.36 -6.37
C MET A 45 -0.13 -8.68 -5.91
N THR A 46 -1.09 -8.64 -6.83
CA THR A 46 -2.48 -8.96 -6.56
C THR A 46 -2.97 -9.94 -7.63
N TRP A 47 -3.50 -11.08 -7.21
CA TRP A 47 -4.09 -12.07 -8.12
C TRP A 47 -5.31 -11.50 -8.83
N LEU A 48 -5.41 -11.80 -10.12
CA LEU A 48 -6.61 -11.53 -10.92
C LEU A 48 -7.63 -12.66 -10.72
N LYS A 49 -8.87 -12.38 -11.10
CA LYS A 49 -10.01 -13.30 -10.91
C LYS A 49 -9.82 -14.65 -11.61
N ASP A 50 -9.07 -14.68 -12.70
CA ASP A 50 -8.79 -15.90 -13.46
C ASP A 50 -7.95 -16.92 -12.68
N GLY A 51 -7.26 -16.48 -11.59
CA GLY A 51 -6.40 -17.36 -10.79
C GLY A 51 -5.10 -17.79 -11.47
N GLU A 52 -4.84 -17.32 -12.69
CA GLU A 52 -3.66 -17.65 -13.48
C GLU A 52 -2.69 -16.50 -13.62
N ARG A 53 -3.17 -15.26 -13.47
CA ARG A 53 -2.39 -14.04 -13.60
C ARG A 53 -2.40 -13.23 -12.31
N TYR A 54 -1.33 -12.51 -12.10
CA TYR A 54 -1.23 -11.48 -11.04
C TYR A 54 -0.88 -10.13 -11.63
N SER A 55 -1.39 -9.07 -11.02
CA SER A 55 -1.09 -7.70 -11.41
C SER A 55 -0.04 -7.06 -10.51
N ARG A 56 0.75 -6.15 -11.08
CA ARG A 56 1.75 -5.34 -10.40
C ARG A 56 1.73 -3.91 -10.91
N LEU A 57 2.24 -3.00 -10.09
CA LEU A 57 2.50 -1.61 -10.48
C LEU A 57 3.92 -1.50 -11.04
N GLU A 58 4.05 -0.87 -12.18
CA GLU A 58 5.35 -0.58 -12.81
C GLU A 58 5.45 0.87 -13.24
N ASN A 59 6.57 1.51 -12.94
CA ASN A 59 6.82 2.88 -13.36
C ASN A 59 7.07 2.93 -14.87
N ASN A 60 6.30 3.72 -15.57
CA ASN A 60 6.51 4.02 -16.99
C ASN A 60 7.44 5.21 -17.13
N LYS A 61 8.67 4.96 -17.57
CA LYS A 61 9.70 6.00 -17.70
C LYS A 61 9.39 7.02 -18.82
N GLN A 62 8.56 6.66 -19.79
CA GLN A 62 8.22 7.53 -20.90
C GLN A 62 7.17 8.57 -20.52
N THR A 63 6.19 8.16 -19.72
CA THR A 63 5.08 9.01 -19.29
C THR A 63 5.29 9.62 -17.91
N GLY A 64 6.23 9.10 -17.13
CA GLY A 64 6.40 9.43 -15.70
C GLY A 64 5.29 8.91 -14.80
N GLY A 65 4.34 8.14 -15.36
CA GLY A 65 3.22 7.55 -14.62
C GLY A 65 3.47 6.11 -14.22
N THR A 66 2.40 5.43 -13.78
CA THR A 66 2.42 4.03 -13.35
C THR A 66 1.52 3.20 -14.26
N ASP A 67 2.06 2.13 -14.85
CA ASP A 67 1.28 1.12 -15.55
C ASP A 67 0.85 0.02 -14.59
N ILE A 68 -0.34 -0.56 -14.81
CA ILE A 68 -0.73 -1.82 -14.17
C ILE A 68 -0.48 -2.94 -15.16
N VAL A 69 0.38 -3.86 -14.77
CA VAL A 69 0.90 -4.91 -15.63
C VAL A 69 0.45 -6.26 -15.08
N ALA A 70 -0.10 -7.11 -15.94
CA ALA A 70 -0.39 -8.50 -15.60
C ALA A 70 0.80 -9.39 -15.99
N TYR A 71 1.01 -10.39 -15.16
CA TYR A 71 1.98 -11.48 -15.40
C TYR A 71 1.29 -12.81 -15.32
N GLN A 72 1.54 -13.67 -16.30
CA GLN A 72 1.12 -15.07 -16.25
C GLN A 72 1.99 -15.83 -15.26
N ALA A 73 1.38 -16.52 -14.31
CA ALA A 73 2.14 -17.21 -13.27
C ALA A 73 2.97 -18.38 -13.83
N LYS A 74 2.52 -19.00 -14.95
CA LYS A 74 3.15 -20.18 -15.55
C LYS A 74 4.49 -19.88 -16.22
N ASP A 75 4.60 -18.75 -16.93
CA ASP A 75 5.74 -18.45 -17.80
C ASP A 75 6.28 -17.03 -17.66
N ASN A 76 5.72 -16.25 -16.75
CA ASN A 76 6.03 -14.84 -16.53
C ASN A 76 5.83 -13.95 -17.77
N SER A 77 5.02 -14.37 -18.75
CA SER A 77 4.65 -13.48 -19.84
C SER A 77 3.97 -12.23 -19.31
N ARG A 78 4.34 -11.07 -19.88
CA ARG A 78 4.01 -9.73 -19.39
C ARG A 78 3.05 -9.04 -20.35
N GLU A 79 1.99 -8.44 -19.82
CA GLU A 79 1.01 -7.64 -20.55
C GLU A 79 0.69 -6.37 -19.78
N VAL A 80 0.70 -5.20 -20.45
CA VAL A 80 0.19 -3.96 -19.85
C VAL A 80 -1.33 -3.97 -19.98
N ILE A 81 -2.02 -4.17 -18.86
CA ILE A 81 -3.49 -4.24 -18.83
C ILE A 81 -4.14 -2.86 -18.59
N ILE A 82 -3.46 -1.96 -17.90
CA ILE A 82 -3.90 -0.58 -17.72
C ILE A 82 -2.67 0.33 -17.92
N PRO A 83 -2.58 1.02 -19.06
CA PRO A 83 -1.50 1.96 -19.29
C PRO A 83 -1.67 3.22 -18.42
N SER A 84 -0.57 3.86 -18.07
CA SER A 84 -0.53 5.08 -17.25
C SER A 84 -1.35 6.25 -17.83
N SER A 85 -1.62 6.25 -19.11
CA SER A 85 -2.51 7.23 -19.74
C SER A 85 -3.95 7.17 -19.21
N LEU A 86 -4.43 6.00 -18.80
CA LEU A 86 -5.73 5.85 -18.15
C LEU A 86 -5.70 6.27 -16.67
N LEU A 87 -4.50 6.33 -16.07
CA LEU A 87 -4.29 6.79 -14.69
C LEU A 87 -3.82 8.26 -14.67
N THR A 88 -4.45 9.08 -15.47
CA THR A 88 -4.16 10.51 -15.56
C THR A 88 -5.40 11.31 -15.19
N ASP A 89 -5.27 12.21 -14.22
CA ASP A 89 -6.32 13.13 -13.85
C ASP A 89 -6.61 14.09 -15.02
N LYS A 90 -7.80 13.98 -15.57
CA LYS A 90 -8.22 14.77 -16.75
C LYS A 90 -8.33 16.26 -16.43
N SER A 91 -8.51 16.65 -15.19
CA SER A 91 -8.64 18.05 -14.78
C SER A 91 -7.29 18.76 -14.72
N THR A 92 -6.24 18.04 -14.34
CA THR A 92 -4.90 18.59 -14.18
C THR A 92 -3.92 18.16 -15.28
N GLY A 93 -4.26 17.12 -16.05
CA GLY A 93 -3.37 16.48 -17.02
C GLY A 93 -2.18 15.74 -16.38
N LYS A 94 -2.18 15.54 -15.06
CA LYS A 94 -1.08 14.90 -14.33
C LYS A 94 -1.34 13.41 -14.11
N PRO A 95 -0.30 12.58 -14.26
CA PRO A 95 -0.40 11.17 -13.86
C PRO A 95 -0.72 11.04 -12.37
N ILE A 96 -1.57 10.07 -12.03
CA ILE A 96 -1.87 9.69 -10.65
C ILE A 96 -0.85 8.63 -10.23
N PRO A 97 0.07 8.94 -9.30
CA PRO A 97 1.04 7.97 -8.83
C PRO A 97 0.33 6.93 -7.95
N ALA A 98 0.19 5.71 -8.44
CA ALA A 98 -0.41 4.64 -7.68
C ALA A 98 0.56 4.09 -6.61
N ARG A 99 0.18 4.14 -5.33
CA ARG A 99 0.90 3.51 -4.23
C ARG A 99 0.54 2.04 -4.10
N SER A 100 -0.75 1.74 -4.22
CA SER A 100 -1.30 0.39 -4.27
C SER A 100 -2.62 0.38 -5.03
N ILE A 101 -3.05 -0.81 -5.42
CA ILE A 101 -4.33 -1.03 -6.09
C ILE A 101 -5.09 -2.19 -5.45
N SER A 102 -6.42 -2.15 -5.61
CA SER A 102 -7.26 -3.31 -5.37
C SER A 102 -8.32 -3.44 -6.47
N TRP A 103 -8.66 -4.67 -6.80
CA TRP A 103 -9.62 -4.99 -7.84
C TRP A 103 -11.03 -5.17 -7.27
N SER A 104 -12.05 -4.78 -8.03
CA SER A 104 -13.40 -5.27 -7.79
C SER A 104 -13.48 -6.79 -8.01
N ALA A 105 -14.49 -7.45 -7.43
CA ALA A 105 -14.61 -8.91 -7.50
C ALA A 105 -14.72 -9.47 -8.93
N ASP A 106 -15.25 -8.66 -9.85
CA ASP A 106 -15.37 -8.98 -11.28
C ASP A 106 -14.13 -8.61 -12.12
N ASN A 107 -13.17 -7.89 -11.52
CA ASN A 107 -12.01 -7.25 -12.17
C ASN A 107 -12.38 -6.19 -13.23
N GLU A 108 -13.58 -5.63 -13.17
CA GLU A 108 -14.01 -4.57 -14.09
C GLU A 108 -13.65 -3.17 -13.61
N LYS A 109 -13.32 -3.03 -12.32
CA LYS A 109 -12.91 -1.77 -11.71
C LYS A 109 -11.64 -1.93 -10.89
N VAL A 110 -10.86 -0.85 -10.82
CA VAL A 110 -9.65 -0.77 -10.00
C VAL A 110 -9.76 0.41 -9.05
N LEU A 111 -9.54 0.15 -7.79
CA LEU A 111 -9.37 1.16 -6.75
C LEU A 111 -7.88 1.47 -6.63
N ILE A 112 -7.52 2.73 -6.78
CA ILE A 112 -6.15 3.23 -6.77
C ILE A 112 -5.95 4.07 -5.52
N TYR A 113 -4.93 3.75 -4.74
CA TYR A 113 -4.54 4.47 -3.54
C TYR A 113 -3.32 5.31 -3.81
N ASN A 114 -3.39 6.60 -3.50
CA ASN A 114 -2.31 7.56 -3.73
C ASN A 114 -2.28 8.67 -2.67
N ASN A 115 -1.42 9.67 -2.88
CA ASN A 115 -1.28 10.85 -2.01
C ASN A 115 -1.25 10.46 -0.53
N THR A 116 -0.38 9.48 -0.22
CA THR A 116 -0.38 8.82 1.07
C THR A 116 0.24 9.68 2.14
N GLN A 117 -0.31 9.59 3.34
CA GLN A 117 0.19 10.22 4.55
C GLN A 117 0.53 9.16 5.61
N ARG A 118 1.68 9.32 6.22
CA ARG A 118 2.08 8.47 7.34
C ARG A 118 1.25 8.84 8.57
N VAL A 119 0.66 7.80 9.19
CA VAL A 119 -0.05 7.97 10.48
C VAL A 119 0.85 7.35 11.51
N TRP A 120 1.21 6.56 12.06
CA TRP A 120 2.20 6.10 13.04
C TRP A 120 3.43 5.53 12.32
N ARG A 121 3.41 4.24 12.02
CA ARG A 121 4.48 3.55 11.30
C ARG A 121 4.20 3.39 9.81
N TYR A 122 2.92 3.48 9.42
CA TYR A 122 2.46 3.12 8.08
C TYR A 122 1.76 4.29 7.37
N ASP A 123 1.83 4.27 6.05
CA ASP A 123 1.09 5.19 5.18
C ASP A 123 -0.36 4.70 5.05
N THR A 124 -1.18 4.95 6.06
CA THR A 124 -2.56 4.44 6.11
C THR A 124 -3.62 5.46 5.71
N ARG A 125 -3.28 6.74 5.63
CA ARG A 125 -4.14 7.79 5.08
C ARG A 125 -3.73 8.13 3.67
N GLY A 126 -4.68 8.51 2.84
CA GLY A 126 -4.43 8.94 1.46
C GLY A 126 -5.70 9.28 0.74
N ASP A 127 -5.57 9.43 -0.57
CA ASP A 127 -6.67 9.62 -1.49
C ASP A 127 -6.93 8.35 -2.29
N TYR A 128 -8.16 8.20 -2.77
CA TYR A 128 -8.56 7.04 -3.55
C TYR A 128 -9.25 7.45 -4.84
N TRP A 129 -8.98 6.68 -5.89
CA TRP A 129 -9.59 6.83 -7.19
C TRP A 129 -10.16 5.49 -7.65
N VAL A 130 -11.25 5.55 -8.41
CA VAL A 130 -11.81 4.37 -9.10
C VAL A 130 -11.66 4.56 -10.58
N LEU A 131 -11.04 3.58 -11.24
CA LEU A 131 -11.03 3.43 -12.69
C LEU A 131 -12.03 2.34 -13.08
N ASN A 132 -12.99 2.67 -13.92
CA ASN A 132 -13.88 1.71 -14.55
C ASN A 132 -13.28 1.31 -15.91
N LEU A 133 -13.02 0.02 -16.11
CA LEU A 133 -12.37 -0.48 -17.32
C LEU A 133 -13.31 -0.59 -18.51
N LYS A 134 -14.63 -0.58 -18.31
CA LYS A 134 -15.62 -0.67 -19.40
C LYS A 134 -15.64 0.60 -20.25
N ASP A 135 -15.51 1.74 -19.62
CA ASP A 135 -15.61 3.05 -20.26
C ASP A 135 -14.38 3.94 -20.10
N GLY A 136 -13.36 3.47 -19.34
CA GLY A 136 -12.16 4.23 -19.04
C GLY A 136 -12.41 5.45 -18.15
N ALA A 137 -13.54 5.50 -17.44
CA ALA A 137 -13.85 6.58 -16.52
C ALA A 137 -12.99 6.48 -15.25
N LEU A 138 -12.24 7.53 -14.96
CA LEU A 138 -11.41 7.67 -13.77
C LEU A 138 -12.00 8.75 -12.89
N ARG A 139 -12.28 8.43 -11.64
CA ARG A 139 -12.94 9.34 -10.68
C ARG A 139 -12.27 9.28 -9.32
N GLN A 140 -12.00 10.45 -8.73
CA GLN A 140 -11.59 10.55 -7.33
C GLN A 140 -12.78 10.32 -6.41
N LEU A 141 -12.59 9.53 -5.37
CA LEU A 141 -13.56 9.32 -4.29
C LEU A 141 -13.44 10.40 -3.22
N GLY A 142 -14.45 10.46 -2.35
CA GLY A 142 -14.42 11.32 -1.18
C GLY A 142 -14.56 12.81 -1.51
N LYS A 143 -15.41 13.17 -2.48
CA LYS A 143 -15.65 14.58 -2.82
C LYS A 143 -16.04 15.39 -1.58
N GLY A 144 -15.24 16.40 -1.25
CA GLY A 144 -15.42 17.25 -0.06
C GLY A 144 -14.76 16.70 1.22
N MET A 145 -14.11 15.54 1.17
CA MET A 145 -13.27 15.07 2.27
C MET A 145 -11.94 15.84 2.28
N PRO A 146 -11.29 15.98 3.43
CA PRO A 146 -9.95 16.52 3.50
C PRO A 146 -8.98 15.69 2.66
N GLU A 147 -7.99 16.35 2.07
CA GLU A 147 -6.91 15.69 1.33
C GLU A 147 -6.18 14.68 2.21
N SER A 148 -5.82 13.54 1.64
CA SER A 148 -5.11 12.45 2.33
C SER A 148 -5.78 11.98 3.64
N SER A 149 -7.11 12.02 3.72
CA SER A 149 -7.85 11.68 4.96
C SER A 149 -8.50 10.31 4.95
N MET A 150 -8.63 9.68 3.78
CA MET A 150 -9.32 8.40 3.66
C MET A 150 -8.41 7.22 3.98
N MET A 151 -8.99 6.17 4.59
CA MET A 151 -8.28 4.96 5.00
C MET A 151 -9.06 3.72 4.57
N PHE A 152 -8.31 2.68 4.17
CA PHE A 152 -8.81 1.31 3.98
C PHE A 152 -10.01 1.18 3.03
N ALA A 153 -10.06 1.98 1.97
CA ALA A 153 -11.15 1.91 1.02
C ALA A 153 -11.28 0.51 0.38
N LYS A 154 -12.53 0.02 0.26
CA LYS A 154 -12.85 -1.32 -0.25
C LYS A 154 -14.11 -1.29 -1.07
N PHE A 155 -14.10 -2.00 -2.20
CA PHE A 155 -15.31 -2.27 -2.95
C PHE A 155 -16.32 -3.07 -2.14
N SER A 156 -17.61 -2.80 -2.34
CA SER A 156 -18.67 -3.76 -2.00
C SER A 156 -18.53 -5.02 -2.87
N PRO A 157 -19.08 -6.18 -2.44
CA PRO A 157 -18.98 -7.42 -3.20
C PRO A 157 -19.52 -7.35 -4.62
N ASP A 158 -20.52 -6.52 -4.86
CA ASP A 158 -21.12 -6.26 -6.18
C ASP A 158 -20.34 -5.22 -7.01
N GLY A 159 -19.30 -4.60 -6.45
CA GLY A 159 -18.48 -3.60 -7.12
C GLY A 159 -19.19 -2.27 -7.44
N THR A 160 -20.37 -2.00 -6.85
CA THR A 160 -21.13 -0.77 -7.11
C THR A 160 -20.82 0.36 -6.15
N ARG A 161 -20.27 0.04 -4.99
CA ARG A 161 -19.97 0.99 -3.92
C ARG A 161 -18.56 0.81 -3.38
N VAL A 162 -18.04 1.85 -2.74
CA VAL A 162 -16.79 1.80 -1.98
C VAL A 162 -17.06 2.29 -0.56
N ALA A 163 -16.62 1.52 0.44
CA ALA A 163 -16.61 1.96 1.82
C ALA A 163 -15.19 2.36 2.24
N TYR A 164 -15.08 3.38 3.06
CA TYR A 164 -13.81 3.88 3.60
C TYR A 164 -14.01 4.53 4.96
N VAL A 165 -12.91 4.74 5.68
CA VAL A 165 -12.88 5.50 6.93
C VAL A 165 -12.30 6.89 6.63
N SER A 166 -12.87 7.91 7.23
CA SER A 166 -12.31 9.27 7.29
C SER A 166 -12.73 9.92 8.61
N ASN A 167 -11.78 10.62 9.27
CA ASN A 167 -12.02 11.28 10.56
C ASN A 167 -12.75 10.37 11.57
N ASN A 168 -12.25 9.14 11.73
CA ASN A 168 -12.78 8.12 12.65
C ASN A 168 -14.26 7.74 12.43
N ASN A 169 -14.78 7.97 11.22
CA ASN A 169 -16.12 7.57 10.81
C ASN A 169 -16.09 6.77 9.51
N ILE A 170 -17.10 5.90 9.35
CA ILE A 170 -17.27 5.05 8.18
C ILE A 170 -18.21 5.74 7.20
N TYR A 171 -17.81 5.73 5.94
CA TYR A 171 -18.58 6.26 4.81
C TYR A 171 -18.74 5.18 3.74
N VAL A 172 -19.82 5.28 3.00
CA VAL A 172 -20.08 4.50 1.78
C VAL A 172 -20.36 5.45 0.65
N GLU A 173 -19.68 5.28 -0.46
CA GLU A 173 -19.87 6.06 -1.67
C GLU A 173 -20.34 5.16 -2.81
N ASP A 174 -21.41 5.56 -3.47
CA ASP A 174 -21.90 4.95 -4.69
C ASP A 174 -21.04 5.39 -5.88
N ILE A 175 -20.52 4.44 -6.64
CA ILE A 175 -19.54 4.72 -7.68
C ILE A 175 -20.16 5.49 -8.84
N ASP A 176 -21.37 5.17 -9.23
CA ASP A 176 -21.99 5.78 -10.41
C ASP A 176 -22.53 7.19 -10.11
N SER A 177 -23.29 7.34 -9.02
CA SER A 177 -23.88 8.62 -8.66
C SER A 177 -22.95 9.56 -7.91
N GLY A 178 -21.89 9.04 -7.28
CA GLY A 178 -21.00 9.79 -6.39
C GLY A 178 -21.65 10.18 -5.05
N LYS A 179 -22.80 9.57 -4.72
CA LYS A 179 -23.49 9.84 -3.45
C LYS A 179 -22.70 9.24 -2.30
N ILE A 180 -22.31 10.09 -1.36
CA ILE A 180 -21.63 9.69 -0.12
C ILE A 180 -22.64 9.59 1.01
N THR A 181 -22.64 8.48 1.73
CA THR A 181 -23.44 8.24 2.91
C THR A 181 -22.54 8.00 4.11
N GLN A 182 -22.66 8.84 5.13
CA GLN A 182 -21.96 8.64 6.40
C GLN A 182 -22.73 7.64 7.25
N LEU A 183 -22.08 6.53 7.63
CA LEU A 183 -22.71 5.48 8.43
C LEU A 183 -22.59 5.70 9.94
N THR A 184 -21.41 6.13 10.41
CA THR A 184 -21.15 6.46 11.82
C THR A 184 -20.94 7.97 11.95
N LYS A 185 -21.35 8.54 13.10
CA LYS A 185 -21.32 10.02 13.29
C LYS A 185 -20.68 10.44 14.61
N ASP A 186 -20.27 9.48 15.40
CA ASP A 186 -19.73 9.65 16.75
C ASP A 186 -18.20 9.60 16.82
N GLY A 187 -17.55 9.46 15.65
CA GLY A 187 -16.09 9.49 15.54
C GLY A 187 -15.51 10.79 16.11
N SER A 188 -14.51 10.64 16.97
CA SER A 188 -13.85 11.72 17.68
C SER A 188 -12.40 11.31 18.02
N ASP A 189 -11.69 12.10 18.77
CA ASP A 189 -10.35 11.76 19.24
C ASP A 189 -10.35 10.53 20.17
N THR A 190 -11.48 10.21 20.79
CA THR A 190 -11.63 9.06 21.71
C THR A 190 -12.51 7.95 21.16
N ILE A 191 -13.39 8.22 20.21
CA ILE A 191 -14.24 7.22 19.56
C ILE A 191 -13.70 6.99 18.14
N VAL A 192 -13.29 5.76 17.88
CA VAL A 192 -12.69 5.36 16.61
C VAL A 192 -13.54 4.27 15.96
N ASN A 193 -14.07 4.54 14.77
CA ASN A 193 -14.92 3.61 14.03
C ASN A 193 -14.22 3.09 12.77
N GLY A 194 -14.18 1.77 12.59
CA GLY A 194 -13.72 1.11 11.36
C GLY A 194 -12.22 1.16 11.13
N THR A 195 -11.46 1.68 12.07
CA THR A 195 -10.01 1.62 12.15
C THR A 195 -9.61 1.38 13.60
N PHE A 196 -8.33 1.41 13.89
CA PHE A 196 -7.82 1.18 15.22
C PHE A 196 -6.95 2.35 15.66
N ASP A 197 -6.83 2.52 16.98
CA ASP A 197 -5.91 3.48 17.58
C ASP A 197 -4.46 2.95 17.55
N TRP A 198 -3.55 3.78 18.04
CA TRP A 198 -2.12 3.47 18.09
C TRP A 198 -1.81 2.18 18.84
N VAL A 199 -2.48 1.89 19.95
CA VAL A 199 -2.19 0.72 20.79
C VAL A 199 -2.52 -0.57 20.08
N TYR A 200 -3.68 -0.65 19.43
CA TYR A 200 -4.07 -1.82 18.63
C TYR A 200 -3.16 -2.01 17.41
N GLU A 201 -2.72 -0.92 16.80
CA GLU A 201 -1.77 -1.00 15.69
C GLU A 201 -0.42 -1.58 16.14
N GLU A 202 0.15 -1.09 17.24
CA GLU A 202 1.46 -1.49 17.74
C GLU A 202 1.46 -2.88 18.35
N GLU A 203 0.50 -3.20 19.21
CA GLU A 203 0.49 -4.42 19.99
C GLU A 203 -0.11 -5.62 19.23
N PHE A 204 -1.09 -5.37 18.35
CA PHE A 204 -1.82 -6.44 17.66
C PHE A 204 -1.71 -6.37 16.13
N SER A 205 -0.98 -5.42 15.58
CA SER A 205 -0.89 -5.17 14.13
C SER A 205 -2.27 -4.96 13.48
N CYS A 206 -3.24 -4.46 14.22
CA CYS A 206 -4.59 -4.18 13.76
C CYS A 206 -4.68 -2.75 13.25
N ARG A 207 -5.11 -2.58 12.00
CA ARG A 207 -5.27 -1.26 11.36
C ARG A 207 -6.62 -1.09 10.68
N ASP A 208 -7.01 -2.07 9.92
CA ASP A 208 -8.20 -2.10 9.06
C ASP A 208 -9.36 -2.77 9.77
N GLY A 209 -10.26 -1.97 10.33
CA GLY A 209 -11.26 -2.35 11.31
C GLY A 209 -12.67 -2.53 10.78
N PHE A 210 -12.90 -2.70 9.47
CA PHE A 210 -14.24 -2.98 8.95
C PHE A 210 -14.24 -3.97 7.77
N ARG A 211 -15.38 -4.62 7.55
CA ARG A 211 -15.58 -5.58 6.47
C ARG A 211 -17.02 -5.50 5.95
N TRP A 212 -17.15 -5.62 4.62
CA TRP A 212 -18.45 -5.83 4.00
C TRP A 212 -18.98 -7.24 4.31
N SER A 213 -20.29 -7.38 4.48
CA SER A 213 -20.96 -8.69 4.41
C SER A 213 -20.90 -9.24 2.97
N PRO A 214 -20.92 -10.57 2.79
CA PRO A 214 -20.86 -11.18 1.46
C PRO A 214 -22.00 -10.73 0.51
N ASP A 215 -23.16 -10.38 1.04
CA ASP A 215 -24.29 -9.86 0.27
C ASP A 215 -24.22 -8.33 0.01
N GLY A 216 -23.19 -7.66 0.50
CA GLY A 216 -22.98 -6.22 0.34
C GLY A 216 -23.99 -5.33 1.08
N LYS A 217 -24.88 -5.88 1.92
CA LYS A 217 -25.94 -5.11 2.59
C LYS A 217 -25.52 -4.53 3.93
N HIS A 218 -24.49 -5.11 4.55
CA HIS A 218 -24.06 -4.74 5.88
C HIS A 218 -22.54 -4.50 5.91
N ILE A 219 -22.10 -3.74 6.91
CA ILE A 219 -20.71 -3.57 7.27
C ILE A 219 -20.55 -3.95 8.74
N ALA A 220 -19.70 -4.94 9.01
CA ALA A 220 -19.21 -5.21 10.35
C ALA A 220 -17.99 -4.34 10.62
N TYR A 221 -17.90 -3.72 11.80
CA TYR A 221 -16.76 -2.87 12.14
C TYR A 221 -16.45 -2.90 13.63
N TRP A 222 -15.21 -2.56 13.95
CA TRP A 222 -14.76 -2.31 15.30
C TRP A 222 -15.00 -0.84 15.65
N GLN A 223 -15.53 -0.63 16.85
CA GLN A 223 -15.57 0.67 17.51
C GLN A 223 -14.73 0.60 18.77
N SER A 224 -13.76 1.51 18.92
CA SER A 224 -12.98 1.66 20.13
C SER A 224 -13.38 2.96 20.84
N ASP A 225 -13.55 2.88 22.16
CA ASP A 225 -13.70 4.03 23.04
C ASP A 225 -12.47 4.09 23.96
N THR A 226 -11.61 5.07 23.72
CA THR A 226 -10.38 5.27 24.51
C THR A 226 -10.59 6.19 25.73
N LYS A 227 -11.86 6.54 26.04
CA LYS A 227 -12.20 7.34 27.19
C LYS A 227 -11.73 6.67 28.48
N GLY A 228 -10.97 7.36 29.27
CA GLY A 228 -10.41 6.80 30.51
C GLY A 228 -9.13 5.98 30.34
N THR A 229 -8.64 5.80 29.10
CA THR A 229 -7.28 5.29 28.88
C THR A 229 -6.25 6.32 29.35
N GLY A 230 -5.21 5.87 30.08
CA GLY A 230 -4.11 6.74 30.48
C GLY A 230 -3.40 7.35 29.29
N VAL A 231 -3.00 8.60 29.39
CA VAL A 231 -2.27 9.31 28.35
C VAL A 231 -0.91 9.73 28.90
N PHE A 232 0.11 9.51 28.10
CA PHE A 232 1.47 9.99 28.33
C PHE A 232 1.80 11.05 27.30
N ASP A 233 2.22 12.24 27.77
CA ASP A 233 2.52 13.37 26.93
C ASP A 233 4.01 13.39 26.55
N ILE A 234 4.28 13.38 25.25
CA ILE A 234 5.62 13.54 24.69
C ILE A 234 5.75 14.91 24.09
N ILE A 235 6.81 15.63 24.46
CA ILE A 235 7.09 16.94 23.90
C ILE A 235 7.91 16.77 22.61
N ASN A 236 7.34 17.17 21.49
CA ASN A 236 8.02 17.27 20.20
C ASN A 236 8.50 18.70 19.99
N ASN A 237 9.81 18.89 20.00
CA ASN A 237 10.48 20.17 19.75
C ASN A 237 11.40 20.13 18.51
N VAL A 238 11.24 19.10 17.65
CA VAL A 238 12.07 18.89 16.46
C VAL A 238 11.49 19.64 15.26
N ASP A 239 10.16 19.60 15.08
CA ASP A 239 9.49 20.08 13.86
C ASP A 239 9.19 21.59 13.88
N SER A 240 9.32 22.25 15.03
CA SER A 240 8.97 23.65 15.21
C SER A 240 9.76 24.26 16.38
N ILE A 241 10.00 25.59 16.32
CA ILE A 241 10.55 26.37 17.47
C ILE A 241 9.60 26.37 18.66
N TYR A 242 8.31 26.14 18.43
CA TYR A 242 7.31 25.98 19.49
C TYR A 242 7.07 24.50 19.73
N ALA A 243 7.26 24.06 20.96
CA ALA A 243 7.03 22.68 21.35
C ALA A 243 5.56 22.27 21.09
N LYS A 244 5.37 21.07 20.53
CA LYS A 244 4.07 20.43 20.36
C LYS A 244 3.96 19.26 21.31
N VAL A 245 2.82 19.11 21.96
CA VAL A 245 2.52 17.94 22.78
C VAL A 245 1.92 16.86 21.88
N ILE A 246 2.48 15.66 21.95
CA ILE A 246 1.94 14.46 21.32
C ILE A 246 1.40 13.57 22.43
N HIS A 247 0.10 13.27 22.36
CA HIS A 247 -0.59 12.43 23.33
C HIS A 247 -0.45 10.96 22.92
N PHE A 248 0.17 10.14 23.78
CA PHE A 248 0.27 8.70 23.60
C PHE A 248 -0.64 7.98 24.58
N LEU A 249 -1.46 7.07 24.08
CA LEU A 249 -2.24 6.17 24.92
C LEU A 249 -1.31 5.20 25.63
N VAL A 250 -1.55 5.00 26.93
CA VAL A 250 -0.76 4.07 27.75
C VAL A 250 -1.30 2.66 27.55
N SER A 251 -0.54 1.79 26.87
CA SER A 251 -0.94 0.45 26.44
C SER A 251 -1.58 -0.38 27.52
N TYR A 252 -0.95 -0.46 28.70
CA TYR A 252 -1.45 -1.30 29.81
C TYR A 252 -2.73 -0.78 30.46
N THR A 253 -3.12 0.47 30.22
CA THR A 253 -4.41 1.02 30.68
C THR A 253 -5.53 0.80 29.66
N HIS A 254 -5.17 0.56 28.39
CA HIS A 254 -6.10 0.36 27.29
C HIS A 254 -6.42 -1.12 27.06
N LEU A 255 -5.40 -1.96 27.18
CA LEU A 255 -5.51 -3.40 26.99
C LEU A 255 -6.04 -4.13 28.24
N THR A 256 -7.11 -3.66 28.82
CA THR A 256 -7.88 -4.52 29.71
C THR A 256 -8.50 -5.59 28.81
N LEU A 257 -8.00 -6.82 28.94
CA LEU A 257 -8.59 -7.98 28.28
C LEU A 257 -10.11 -7.90 28.46
N PRO A 258 -10.91 -8.04 27.39
CA PRO A 258 -12.34 -8.08 27.54
C PRO A 258 -12.67 -9.23 28.49
N THR A 259 -13.09 -8.90 29.71
CA THR A 259 -13.61 -9.88 30.63
C THR A 259 -14.92 -10.31 30.01
N ILE A 260 -14.93 -11.48 29.37
CA ILE A 260 -16.16 -12.11 28.94
C ILE A 260 -16.95 -12.36 30.22
N ARG A 261 -17.99 -11.58 30.45
CA ARG A 261 -18.99 -11.83 31.49
C ARG A 261 -20.15 -12.62 30.93
#